data_e54cd44e85e09ca42d827eba1657e014
#
_entry.id   e54cd44e85e09ca42d827eba1657e014
#
_cell.length_a   1.000
_cell.length_b   1.000
_cell.length_c   1.000
_cell.angle_alpha   90.00
_cell.angle_beta   90.00
_cell.angle_gamma   90.00
#
_symmetry.space_group_name_H-M   'P 1'
#
loop_
_entity.id
_entity.type
_entity.pdbx_description
1 polymer ?
#
loop_
_entity_poly.entity_id
_entity_poly.type
_entity_poly.pdbx_seq_one_letter_code
_entity_poly.pdbx_strand_id
1 'polypeptide(L)'
;MHVLARASSVRSVVRVTGNFTSENPLHPAAKEALLAAFDQGWADPKKISQSSARAAILRNQSLENIGNRLGLRPDAIEIIGEPALGHFLAIAGLLSPAKNFAYTSIDKGKIRAIARAHSGPVQEWEVDSEGQILNTSTLTDDAVLSLQLANGETGAIQKYRPAQGVKMAVDATASGPRLPLPENWSTALFDAQSWGGPSGLGVLAINDSTYTYPLPRIAPIKSPGTYSLPLLIAAAIALENFRPEDREIRRYLIDSLSEIEGVEIVAPNTEALANKISLSVSGVAGEQLVRALAEDGIDADSGSACSAADLQPSHVLAAMGYPTTGHLRLTLHSGTTRGEIDSLKKAISRAIS
;
A
#
# COMPACT_ATOMS: atom_id res chain seq x y z
N MET A 1 -21.78 6.03 21.62
CA MET A 1 -20.81 5.43 22.55
C MET A 1 -20.88 3.90 22.67
N HIS A 2 -22.05 3.24 22.62
CA HIS A 2 -22.14 1.77 22.80
C HIS A 2 -21.70 0.91 21.59
N VAL A 3 -21.69 1.42 20.36
CA VAL A 3 -21.31 0.65 19.15
C VAL A 3 -19.79 0.40 19.10
N LEU A 4 -18.98 1.37 19.50
CA LEU A 4 -17.50 1.23 19.53
C LEU A 4 -17.01 0.46 20.78
N ALA A 5 -17.76 0.47 21.89
CA ALA A 5 -17.35 -0.18 23.14
C ALA A 5 -17.55 -1.71 23.15
N ARG A 6 -18.34 -2.29 22.22
CA ARG A 6 -18.56 -3.74 22.16
C ARG A 6 -17.54 -4.50 21.29
N ALA A 7 -16.75 -3.81 20.49
CA ALA A 7 -15.76 -4.45 19.61
C ALA A 7 -14.49 -4.94 20.35
N SER A 8 -14.37 -4.72 21.66
CA SER A 8 -13.15 -5.01 22.43
C SER A 8 -13.01 -6.46 22.96
N SER A 9 -14.00 -7.34 22.73
CA SER A 9 -13.91 -8.76 23.09
C SER A 9 -13.90 -9.67 21.87
N VAL A 10 -12.98 -9.41 20.93
CA VAL A 10 -12.89 -10.21 19.70
C VAL A 10 -12.31 -11.58 20.02
N ARG A 11 -13.10 -12.61 19.78
CA ARG A 11 -12.67 -14.00 19.67
C ARG A 11 -11.56 -14.10 18.62
N SER A 12 -10.66 -15.05 18.82
CA SER A 12 -9.51 -15.35 17.95
C SER A 12 -9.76 -15.07 16.47
N VAL A 13 -8.84 -14.31 15.88
CA VAL A 13 -8.76 -14.06 14.43
C VAL A 13 -9.01 -15.38 13.69
N VAL A 14 -10.01 -15.42 12.82
CA VAL A 14 -10.12 -16.53 11.85
C VAL A 14 -8.92 -16.40 10.94
N ARG A 15 -7.98 -17.29 11.14
CA ARG A 15 -6.72 -17.30 10.47
C ARG A 15 -6.91 -17.91 9.09
N VAL A 16 -6.56 -17.18 8.05
CA VAL A 16 -6.38 -17.77 6.72
C VAL A 16 -4.98 -18.41 6.74
N THR A 17 -4.93 -19.73 6.84
CA THR A 17 -3.67 -20.48 6.75
C THR A 17 -3.25 -20.59 5.30
N GLY A 18 -1.94 -20.47 5.02
CA GLY A 18 -1.39 -20.57 3.65
C GLY A 18 -1.56 -19.33 2.78
N ASN A 19 -2.02 -18.20 3.32
CA ASN A 19 -2.14 -16.96 2.55
C ASN A 19 -0.87 -16.11 2.66
N PHE A 20 -0.19 -15.93 1.52
CA PHE A 20 0.96 -15.04 1.34
C PHE A 20 0.71 -14.01 0.23
N THR A 21 -0.55 -13.76 -0.15
CA THR A 21 -0.92 -12.73 -1.14
C THR A 21 -0.80 -11.33 -0.55
N SER A 22 -0.76 -10.32 -1.41
CA SER A 22 -0.74 -8.91 -1.00
C SER A 22 -2.03 -8.42 -0.37
N GLU A 23 -3.11 -9.17 -0.52
CA GLU A 23 -4.44 -8.85 -0.01
C GLU A 23 -4.55 -9.26 1.46
N ASN A 24 -4.66 -8.26 2.32
CA ASN A 24 -4.89 -8.49 3.74
C ASN A 24 -6.35 -8.87 4.00
N PRO A 25 -6.61 -9.93 4.78
CA PRO A 25 -7.95 -10.18 5.31
C PRO A 25 -8.43 -8.98 6.14
N LEU A 26 -9.72 -8.65 6.01
CA LEU A 26 -10.32 -7.60 6.83
C LEU A 26 -10.18 -7.97 8.32
N HIS A 27 -9.64 -7.05 9.11
CA HIS A 27 -9.47 -7.26 10.55
C HIS A 27 -10.82 -7.60 11.22
N PRO A 28 -10.93 -8.62 12.09
CA PRO A 28 -12.20 -9.06 12.66
C PRO A 28 -13.00 -7.96 13.36
N ALA A 29 -12.34 -7.11 14.14
CA ALA A 29 -12.99 -5.96 14.77
C ALA A 29 -13.53 -4.95 13.74
N ALA A 30 -12.81 -4.77 12.63
CA ALA A 30 -13.25 -3.92 11.52
C ALA A 30 -14.46 -4.52 10.80
N LYS A 31 -14.51 -5.84 10.63
CA LYS A 31 -15.67 -6.54 10.06
C LYS A 31 -16.91 -6.36 10.93
N GLU A 32 -16.79 -6.52 12.24
CA GLU A 32 -17.92 -6.30 13.19
C GLU A 32 -18.39 -4.83 13.13
N ALA A 33 -17.45 -3.88 13.15
CA ALA A 33 -17.77 -2.46 13.05
C ALA A 33 -18.42 -2.09 11.71
N LEU A 34 -17.97 -2.69 10.60
CA LEU A 34 -18.55 -2.51 9.26
C LEU A 34 -20.03 -2.93 9.24
N LEU A 35 -20.33 -4.12 9.74
CA LEU A 35 -21.70 -4.63 9.78
C LEU A 35 -22.60 -3.75 10.66
N ALA A 36 -22.13 -3.38 11.85
CA ALA A 36 -22.89 -2.48 12.73
C ALA A 36 -23.09 -1.08 12.12
N ALA A 37 -22.13 -0.62 11.33
CA ALA A 37 -22.21 0.68 10.67
C ALA A 37 -23.18 0.69 9.48
N PHE A 38 -23.38 -0.43 8.79
CA PHE A 38 -24.44 -0.54 7.77
C PHE A 38 -25.83 -0.40 8.38
N ASP A 39 -26.03 -0.88 9.61
CA ASP A 39 -27.32 -0.75 10.31
C ASP A 39 -27.57 0.67 10.83
N GLN A 40 -26.54 1.42 11.23
CA GLN A 40 -26.66 2.68 11.95
C GLN A 40 -26.03 3.91 11.28
N GLY A 41 -25.05 3.69 10.41
CA GLY A 41 -24.21 4.76 9.80
C GLY A 41 -24.52 5.04 8.34
N TRP A 42 -25.67 4.64 7.82
CA TRP A 42 -26.03 4.78 6.40
C TRP A 42 -26.39 6.21 5.97
N ALA A 43 -26.69 7.11 6.94
CA ALA A 43 -27.15 8.46 6.62
C ALA A 43 -25.99 9.34 6.10
N ASP A 44 -26.33 10.25 5.17
CA ASP A 44 -25.38 11.23 4.66
C ASP A 44 -25.01 12.25 5.75
N PRO A 45 -23.76 12.32 6.22
CA PRO A 45 -23.33 13.22 7.28
C PRO A 45 -23.41 14.70 6.91
N LYS A 46 -23.68 15.03 5.64
CA LYS A 46 -23.82 16.42 5.14
C LYS A 46 -25.26 16.96 5.24
N LYS A 47 -26.24 16.08 5.50
CA LYS A 47 -27.65 16.48 5.60
C LYS A 47 -28.04 16.89 7.01
N ILE A 48 -29.18 17.62 7.11
CA ILE A 48 -29.73 18.07 8.39
C ILE A 48 -30.81 17.07 8.82
N SER A 49 -30.43 16.11 9.68
CA SER A 49 -31.33 15.18 10.34
C SER A 49 -30.66 14.57 11.57
N GLN A 50 -31.41 13.92 12.45
CA GLN A 50 -30.84 13.26 13.63
C GLN A 50 -29.91 12.09 13.23
N SER A 51 -30.26 11.32 12.20
CA SER A 51 -29.41 10.25 11.68
C SER A 51 -28.13 10.80 11.03
N SER A 52 -28.23 11.90 10.29
CA SER A 52 -27.07 12.59 9.71
C SER A 52 -26.13 13.17 10.76
N ALA A 53 -26.65 13.71 11.85
CA ALA A 53 -25.81 14.19 12.96
C ALA A 53 -25.01 13.04 13.61
N ARG A 54 -25.63 11.86 13.79
CA ARG A 54 -24.92 10.66 14.26
C ARG A 54 -23.84 10.20 13.28
N ALA A 55 -24.15 10.18 12.00
CA ALA A 55 -23.20 9.84 10.95
C ALA A 55 -22.00 10.82 10.91
N ALA A 56 -22.25 12.14 11.11
CA ALA A 56 -21.20 13.15 11.19
C ALA A 56 -20.26 12.92 12.39
N ILE A 57 -20.80 12.55 13.56
CA ILE A 57 -20.01 12.22 14.74
C ILE A 57 -19.10 11.02 14.45
N LEU A 58 -19.65 9.93 13.91
CA LEU A 58 -18.87 8.71 13.56
C LEU A 58 -17.79 9.01 12.53
N ARG A 59 -18.11 9.82 11.51
CA ARG A 59 -17.13 10.28 10.53
C ARG A 59 -15.96 11.03 11.19
N ASN A 60 -16.26 12.01 12.03
CA ASN A 60 -15.23 12.83 12.67
C ASN A 60 -14.34 12.00 13.60
N GLN A 61 -14.93 11.13 14.41
CA GLN A 61 -14.18 10.19 15.27
C GLN A 61 -13.26 9.27 14.44
N SER A 62 -13.73 8.79 13.30
CA SER A 62 -12.93 7.96 12.41
C SER A 62 -11.75 8.71 11.80
N LEU A 63 -11.96 9.97 11.38
CA LEU A 63 -10.89 10.82 10.85
C LEU A 63 -9.87 11.20 11.93
N GLU A 64 -10.31 11.50 13.16
CA GLU A 64 -9.44 11.74 14.31
C GLU A 64 -8.58 10.51 14.64
N ASN A 65 -9.19 9.32 14.65
CA ASN A 65 -8.47 8.07 14.89
C ASN A 65 -7.40 7.83 13.80
N ILE A 66 -7.78 7.94 12.53
CA ILE A 66 -6.83 7.81 11.40
C ILE A 66 -5.72 8.85 11.50
N GLY A 67 -6.06 10.12 11.77
CA GLY A 67 -5.09 11.20 11.92
C GLY A 67 -4.07 10.90 13.03
N ASN A 68 -4.56 10.53 14.21
CA ASN A 68 -3.70 10.20 15.35
C ASN A 68 -2.75 9.02 15.08
N ARG A 69 -3.24 7.99 14.39
CA ARG A 69 -2.46 6.78 14.09
C ARG A 69 -1.45 6.96 12.97
N LEU A 70 -1.74 7.80 11.99
CA LEU A 70 -0.84 8.09 10.86
C LEU A 70 0.01 9.36 11.08
N GLY A 71 -0.13 10.05 12.21
CA GLY A 71 0.58 11.30 12.48
C GLY A 71 0.11 12.46 11.59
N LEU A 72 -1.19 12.49 11.23
CA LEU A 72 -1.79 13.47 10.34
C LEU A 72 -2.75 14.37 11.09
N ARG A 73 -2.86 15.61 10.65
CA ARG A 73 -3.95 16.48 11.10
C ARG A 73 -5.28 16.05 10.46
N PRO A 74 -6.38 15.93 11.18
CA PRO A 74 -7.67 15.51 10.61
C PRO A 74 -8.17 16.41 9.46
N ASP A 75 -7.85 17.72 9.49
CA ASP A 75 -8.20 18.68 8.45
C ASP A 75 -7.37 18.55 7.16
N ALA A 76 -6.26 17.83 7.22
CA ALA A 76 -5.42 17.50 6.07
C ALA A 76 -5.88 16.21 5.36
N ILE A 77 -6.83 15.45 5.93
CA ILE A 77 -7.26 14.14 5.41
C ILE A 77 -8.44 14.29 4.46
N GLU A 78 -8.29 13.69 3.28
CA GLU A 78 -9.34 13.44 2.31
C GLU A 78 -9.53 11.92 2.15
N ILE A 79 -10.78 11.47 2.21
CA ILE A 79 -11.10 10.05 1.99
C ILE A 79 -11.42 9.83 0.51
N ILE A 80 -10.81 8.81 -0.05
CA ILE A 80 -10.98 8.43 -1.44
C ILE A 80 -11.60 7.05 -1.49
N GLY A 81 -12.70 6.90 -2.24
CA GLY A 81 -13.36 5.62 -2.43
C GLY A 81 -12.64 4.68 -3.41
N GLU A 82 -11.59 5.16 -4.08
CA GLU A 82 -10.78 4.39 -5.02
C GLU A 82 -9.29 4.77 -4.85
N PRO A 83 -8.49 3.95 -4.13
CA PRO A 83 -7.08 4.23 -3.89
C PRO A 83 -6.26 4.39 -5.18
N ALA A 84 -6.68 3.74 -6.27
CA ALA A 84 -6.00 3.87 -7.55
C ALA A 84 -6.09 5.29 -8.13
N LEU A 85 -7.21 5.98 -7.94
CA LEU A 85 -7.36 7.39 -8.29
C LEU A 85 -6.50 8.29 -7.39
N GLY A 86 -6.19 7.82 -6.19
CA GLY A 86 -5.41 8.57 -5.21
C GLY A 86 -4.03 8.97 -5.70
N HIS A 87 -3.33 8.12 -6.46
CA HIS A 87 -2.03 8.46 -7.04
C HIS A 87 -2.13 9.66 -8.00
N PHE A 88 -3.17 9.65 -8.85
CA PHE A 88 -3.43 10.79 -9.73
C PHE A 88 -3.72 12.07 -8.94
N LEU A 89 -4.59 12.01 -7.94
CA LEU A 89 -4.94 13.16 -7.12
C LEU A 89 -3.74 13.70 -6.35
N ALA A 90 -2.93 12.81 -5.75
CA ALA A 90 -1.75 13.19 -4.98
C ALA A 90 -0.72 13.96 -5.82
N ILE A 91 -0.50 13.53 -7.06
CA ILE A 91 0.52 14.09 -7.95
C ILE A 91 -0.04 15.26 -8.75
N ALA A 92 -1.16 15.08 -9.45
CA ALA A 92 -1.71 16.09 -10.36
C ALA A 92 -2.14 17.38 -9.65
N GLY A 93 -2.48 17.29 -8.35
CA GLY A 93 -2.77 18.49 -7.55
C GLY A 93 -1.57 19.37 -7.25
N LEU A 94 -0.35 18.84 -7.39
CA LEU A 94 0.92 19.55 -7.23
C LEU A 94 1.53 19.96 -8.57
N LEU A 95 1.22 19.24 -9.66
CA LEU A 95 1.75 19.46 -10.98
C LEU A 95 1.06 20.62 -11.71
N SER A 96 1.85 21.37 -12.48
CA SER A 96 1.38 22.20 -13.57
C SER A 96 2.20 21.89 -14.83
N PRO A 97 1.74 22.26 -16.04
CA PRO A 97 2.46 21.95 -17.29
C PRO A 97 3.92 22.45 -17.33
N ALA A 98 4.26 23.47 -16.56
CA ALA A 98 5.61 24.05 -16.52
C ALA A 98 6.53 23.36 -15.52
N LYS A 99 6.02 22.48 -14.63
CA LYS A 99 6.81 21.87 -13.56
C LYS A 99 7.49 20.60 -14.02
N ASN A 100 8.70 20.36 -13.50
CA ASN A 100 9.38 19.08 -13.64
C ASN A 100 8.69 18.01 -12.79
N PHE A 101 8.50 16.83 -13.35
CA PHE A 101 8.04 15.66 -12.64
C PHE A 101 9.13 14.59 -12.59
N ALA A 102 9.47 14.11 -11.40
CA ALA A 102 10.43 13.03 -11.20
C ALA A 102 9.76 11.83 -10.51
N TYR A 103 10.16 10.64 -10.91
CA TYR A 103 9.72 9.37 -10.34
C TYR A 103 10.82 8.32 -10.53
N THR A 104 10.68 7.14 -9.90
CA THR A 104 11.68 6.07 -10.01
C THR A 104 11.25 4.97 -10.97
N SER A 105 12.22 4.26 -11.58
CA SER A 105 11.98 3.12 -12.46
C SER A 105 11.18 1.97 -11.80
N ILE A 106 11.16 1.93 -10.45
CA ILE A 106 10.40 0.96 -9.66
C ILE A 106 9.07 1.49 -9.14
N ASP A 107 8.66 2.71 -9.53
CA ASP A 107 7.34 3.24 -9.18
C ASP A 107 6.22 2.48 -9.89
N LYS A 108 5.04 2.48 -9.26
CA LYS A 108 3.86 1.78 -9.78
C LYS A 108 3.48 2.23 -11.18
N GLY A 109 2.93 1.32 -11.98
CA GLY A 109 2.47 1.59 -13.34
C GLY A 109 1.53 2.81 -13.46
N LYS A 110 0.74 3.10 -12.41
CA LYS A 110 -0.14 4.30 -12.33
C LYS A 110 0.66 5.59 -12.32
N ILE A 111 1.79 5.64 -11.59
CA ILE A 111 2.67 6.82 -11.55
C ILE A 111 3.38 6.99 -12.90
N ARG A 112 3.87 5.90 -13.49
CA ARG A 112 4.43 5.89 -14.84
C ARG A 112 3.42 6.36 -15.90
N ALA A 113 2.13 6.03 -15.73
CA ALA A 113 1.06 6.52 -16.60
C ALA A 113 0.84 8.04 -16.45
N ILE A 114 0.90 8.57 -15.23
CA ILE A 114 0.84 10.01 -14.98
C ILE A 114 2.02 10.71 -15.63
N ALA A 115 3.24 10.14 -15.50
CA ALA A 115 4.44 10.67 -16.14
C ALA A 115 4.31 10.77 -17.66
N ARG A 116 3.78 9.72 -18.31
CA ARG A 116 3.52 9.73 -19.77
C ARG A 116 2.46 10.75 -20.20
N ALA A 117 1.52 11.06 -19.32
CA ALA A 117 0.45 12.03 -19.60
C ALA A 117 0.85 13.48 -19.29
N HIS A 118 1.96 13.67 -18.56
CA HIS A 118 2.44 15.01 -18.22
C HIS A 118 3.04 15.70 -19.46
N SER A 119 2.64 16.94 -19.72
CA SER A 119 3.12 17.72 -20.88
C SER A 119 4.43 18.49 -20.64
N GLY A 120 4.88 18.53 -19.40
CA GLY A 120 6.14 19.17 -19.00
C GLY A 120 7.32 18.21 -18.97
N PRO A 121 8.49 18.66 -18.48
CA PRO A 121 9.66 17.81 -18.34
C PRO A 121 9.44 16.66 -17.35
N VAL A 122 9.88 15.46 -17.74
CA VAL A 122 9.79 14.24 -16.91
C VAL A 122 11.19 13.63 -16.75
N GLN A 123 11.48 13.16 -15.55
CA GLN A 123 12.70 12.45 -15.22
C GLN A 123 12.36 11.10 -14.58
N GLU A 124 12.81 10.01 -15.18
CA GLU A 124 12.80 8.69 -14.58
C GLU A 124 14.16 8.42 -13.93
N TRP A 125 14.18 8.13 -12.64
CA TRP A 125 15.41 7.86 -11.91
C TRP A 125 15.64 6.36 -11.76
N GLU A 126 16.85 5.95 -12.05
CA GLU A 126 17.30 4.56 -11.90
C GLU A 126 17.52 4.20 -10.44
N VAL A 127 17.43 2.92 -10.14
CA VAL A 127 17.71 2.33 -8.83
C VAL A 127 18.80 1.27 -8.95
N ASP A 128 19.46 0.97 -7.83
CA ASP A 128 20.38 -0.15 -7.71
C ASP A 128 19.64 -1.49 -7.45
N SER A 129 20.41 -2.57 -7.32
CA SER A 129 19.88 -3.90 -7.01
C SER A 129 19.19 -4.00 -5.64
N GLU A 130 19.45 -3.05 -4.74
CA GLU A 130 18.79 -2.95 -3.43
C GLU A 130 17.54 -2.05 -3.47
N GLY A 131 17.18 -1.52 -4.67
CA GLY A 131 16.03 -0.65 -4.88
C GLY A 131 16.23 0.79 -4.40
N GLN A 132 17.49 1.20 -4.15
CA GLN A 132 17.82 2.57 -3.75
C GLN A 132 18.09 3.45 -4.97
N ILE A 133 17.67 4.70 -4.92
CA ILE A 133 17.91 5.68 -5.99
C ILE A 133 19.42 5.88 -6.18
N LEU A 134 19.92 5.64 -7.41
CA LEU A 134 21.34 5.73 -7.76
C LEU A 134 21.79 7.15 -8.02
N ASN A 135 21.18 7.78 -9.01
CA ASN A 135 21.56 9.10 -9.49
C ASN A 135 20.35 10.02 -9.46
N THR A 136 20.51 11.13 -8.79
CA THR A 136 19.50 12.19 -8.77
C THR A 136 19.99 13.35 -9.61
N SER A 137 19.27 13.67 -10.69
CA SER A 137 19.42 14.97 -11.33
C SER A 137 18.95 16.04 -10.36
N THR A 138 19.59 17.20 -10.38
CA THR A 138 19.14 18.33 -9.58
C THR A 138 17.71 18.69 -9.99
N LEU A 139 16.79 18.57 -9.05
CA LEU A 139 15.42 19.05 -9.24
C LEU A 139 15.40 20.56 -8.99
N THR A 140 14.70 21.26 -9.86
CA THR A 140 14.42 22.69 -9.65
C THR A 140 13.46 22.87 -8.46
N ASP A 141 13.50 24.04 -7.86
CA ASP A 141 12.48 24.43 -6.90
C ASP A 141 11.10 24.26 -7.53
N ASP A 142 10.13 23.80 -6.73
CA ASP A 142 8.77 23.51 -7.18
C ASP A 142 8.61 22.27 -8.09
N ALA A 143 9.68 21.53 -8.40
CA ALA A 143 9.54 20.22 -9.03
C ALA A 143 8.69 19.28 -8.17
N VAL A 144 7.99 18.36 -8.80
CA VAL A 144 7.21 17.34 -8.10
C VAL A 144 7.95 16.01 -8.18
N LEU A 145 8.22 15.41 -7.03
CA LEU A 145 8.80 14.08 -6.90
C LEU A 145 7.74 13.09 -6.39
N SER A 146 7.49 12.02 -7.15
CA SER A 146 6.84 10.83 -6.60
C SER A 146 7.85 10.04 -5.78
N LEU A 147 7.55 9.77 -4.53
CA LEU A 147 8.41 9.00 -3.63
C LEU A 147 7.63 7.90 -2.92
N GLN A 148 7.85 6.64 -3.32
CA GLN A 148 7.34 5.53 -2.54
C GLN A 148 8.17 5.33 -1.26
N LEU A 149 7.52 5.24 -0.10
CA LEU A 149 8.22 4.99 1.17
C LEU A 149 8.86 3.61 1.21
N ALA A 150 8.15 2.65 0.63
CA ALA A 150 8.66 1.30 0.45
C ALA A 150 8.06 0.69 -0.82
N ASN A 151 8.86 -0.10 -1.52
CA ASN A 151 8.40 -0.78 -2.72
C ASN A 151 7.36 -1.86 -2.39
N GLY A 152 6.26 -1.90 -3.13
CA GLY A 152 5.14 -2.82 -2.88
C GLY A 152 5.43 -4.28 -3.22
N GLU A 153 6.46 -4.55 -4.04
CA GLU A 153 6.87 -5.91 -4.41
C GLU A 153 7.98 -6.43 -3.49
N THR A 154 9.06 -5.68 -3.35
CA THR A 154 10.27 -6.12 -2.62
C THR A 154 10.24 -5.74 -1.14
N GLY A 155 9.44 -4.75 -0.77
CA GLY A 155 9.46 -4.16 0.56
C GLY A 155 10.61 -3.18 0.80
N ALA A 156 11.54 -3.00 -0.14
CA ALA A 156 12.70 -2.11 0.01
C ALA A 156 12.27 -0.70 0.44
N ILE A 157 12.80 -0.22 1.55
CA ILE A 157 12.50 1.10 2.12
C ILE A 157 13.40 2.13 1.46
N GLN A 158 12.80 3.19 0.91
CA GLN A 158 13.54 4.25 0.22
C GLN A 158 14.17 5.22 1.22
N LYS A 159 15.49 5.39 1.11
CA LYS A 159 16.29 6.27 1.98
C LYS A 159 16.45 7.68 1.44
N TYR A 160 16.22 7.89 0.15
CA TYR A 160 16.36 9.21 -0.47
C TYR A 160 15.42 10.24 0.14
N ARG A 161 15.95 11.44 0.33
CA ARG A 161 15.19 12.62 0.77
C ARG A 161 15.57 13.79 -0.15
N PRO A 162 14.58 14.45 -0.78
CA PRO A 162 14.85 15.57 -1.68
C PRO A 162 15.33 16.81 -0.93
N ALA A 163 15.94 17.72 -1.68
CA ALA A 163 16.27 19.05 -1.19
C ALA A 163 15.00 19.84 -0.82
N GLN A 164 15.17 20.89 -0.01
CA GLN A 164 14.10 21.82 0.31
C GLN A 164 13.60 22.51 -0.97
N GLY A 165 12.29 22.73 -1.09
CA GLY A 165 11.66 23.36 -2.27
C GLY A 165 10.99 22.34 -3.20
N VAL A 166 11.44 21.08 -3.24
CA VAL A 166 10.82 20.01 -4.03
C VAL A 166 9.50 19.59 -3.40
N LYS A 167 8.43 19.54 -4.18
CA LYS A 167 7.11 19.05 -3.76
C LYS A 167 7.11 17.53 -3.75
N MET A 168 6.86 16.93 -2.61
CA MET A 168 6.94 15.48 -2.44
C MET A 168 5.55 14.85 -2.39
N ALA A 169 5.19 14.07 -3.41
CA ALA A 169 4.02 13.21 -3.43
C ALA A 169 4.42 11.81 -2.91
N VAL A 170 4.07 11.51 -1.67
CA VAL A 170 4.50 10.29 -0.98
C VAL A 170 3.52 9.15 -1.27
N ASP A 171 4.00 8.03 -1.84
CA ASP A 171 3.25 6.77 -1.89
C ASP A 171 3.56 5.93 -0.64
N ALA A 172 2.62 5.93 0.30
CA ALA A 172 2.62 5.13 1.52
C ALA A 172 1.67 3.92 1.42
N THR A 173 1.17 3.56 0.24
CA THR A 173 0.16 2.51 0.08
C THR A 173 0.69 1.12 0.42
N ALA A 174 2.00 0.86 0.28
CA ALA A 174 2.63 -0.39 0.68
C ALA A 174 3.04 -0.40 2.17
N SER A 175 3.57 0.72 2.65
CA SER A 175 4.02 0.84 4.04
C SER A 175 2.87 1.00 5.04
N GLY A 176 1.81 1.71 4.65
CA GLY A 176 0.75 2.07 5.58
C GLY A 176 1.30 2.73 6.85
N PRO A 177 0.86 2.30 8.04
CA PRO A 177 1.31 2.86 9.32
C PRO A 177 2.68 2.37 9.80
N ARG A 178 3.38 1.52 9.02
CA ARG A 178 4.67 0.90 9.42
C ARG A 178 5.82 1.87 9.36
N LEU A 179 5.72 2.92 8.55
CA LEU A 179 6.74 3.93 8.36
C LEU A 179 6.16 5.34 8.58
N PRO A 180 6.90 6.23 9.26
CA PRO A 180 6.51 7.62 9.36
C PRO A 180 6.67 8.31 8.00
N LEU A 181 5.89 9.37 7.79
CA LEU A 181 6.10 10.26 6.66
C LEU A 181 7.43 11.02 6.81
N PRO A 182 8.15 11.27 5.71
CA PRO A 182 9.35 12.10 5.74
C PRO A 182 8.99 13.56 6.06
N GLU A 183 9.97 14.33 6.52
CA GLU A 183 9.81 15.78 6.65
C GLU A 183 9.50 16.42 5.28
N ASN A 184 8.77 17.53 5.29
CA ASN A 184 8.45 18.33 4.09
C ASN A 184 7.64 17.61 2.99
N TRP A 185 6.84 16.57 3.37
CA TRP A 185 5.91 15.97 2.43
C TRP A 185 4.80 16.96 2.02
N SER A 186 4.40 16.93 0.76
CA SER A 186 3.34 17.79 0.19
C SER A 186 1.99 17.09 0.16
N THR A 187 1.97 15.86 -0.37
CA THR A 187 0.83 14.95 -0.34
C THR A 187 1.29 13.56 0.08
N ALA A 188 0.42 12.78 0.70
CA ALA A 188 0.69 11.38 1.04
C ALA A 188 -0.55 10.52 0.80
N LEU A 189 -0.37 9.38 0.15
CA LEU A 189 -1.44 8.43 -0.15
C LEU A 189 -1.25 7.14 0.63
N PHE A 190 -2.31 6.71 1.32
CA PHE A 190 -2.38 5.44 2.03
C PHE A 190 -3.52 4.58 1.49
N ASP A 191 -3.39 3.26 1.57
CA ASP A 191 -4.42 2.29 1.27
C ASP A 191 -4.82 1.55 2.54
N ALA A 192 -6.12 1.53 2.86
CA ALA A 192 -6.63 0.90 4.08
C ALA A 192 -6.31 -0.61 4.15
N GLN A 193 -6.20 -1.29 3.03
CA GLN A 193 -5.81 -2.70 3.00
C GLN A 193 -4.44 -2.95 3.62
N SER A 194 -3.52 -1.98 3.56
CA SER A 194 -2.18 -2.15 4.12
C SER A 194 -2.14 -2.37 5.63
N TRP A 195 -3.23 -2.11 6.35
CA TRP A 195 -3.37 -2.36 7.80
C TRP A 195 -4.59 -3.23 8.16
N GLY A 196 -5.07 -4.05 7.24
CA GLY A 196 -6.23 -4.92 7.44
C GLY A 196 -7.57 -4.18 7.45
N GLY A 197 -7.62 -3.00 6.87
CA GLY A 197 -8.85 -2.27 6.56
C GLY A 197 -9.54 -2.81 5.30
N PRO A 198 -10.72 -2.29 4.96
CA PRO A 198 -11.47 -2.73 3.80
C PRO A 198 -10.80 -2.25 2.50
N SER A 199 -10.95 -3.02 1.43
CA SER A 199 -10.62 -2.57 0.08
C SER A 199 -11.55 -1.43 -0.37
N GLY A 200 -11.11 -0.64 -1.35
CA GLY A 200 -11.90 0.47 -1.88
C GLY A 200 -11.94 1.70 -0.96
N LEU A 201 -10.96 1.85 -0.07
CA LEU A 201 -10.81 3.06 0.74
C LEU A 201 -9.35 3.47 0.85
N GLY A 202 -9.06 4.67 0.37
CA GLY A 202 -7.77 5.34 0.50
C GLY A 202 -7.84 6.59 1.35
N VAL A 203 -6.69 6.96 1.93
CA VAL A 203 -6.50 8.19 2.68
C VAL A 203 -5.48 9.04 1.92
N LEU A 204 -5.93 10.17 1.38
CA LEU A 204 -5.07 11.20 0.81
C LEU A 204 -4.86 12.30 1.84
N ALA A 205 -3.63 12.48 2.29
CA ALA A 205 -3.24 13.59 3.13
C ALA A 205 -2.67 14.72 2.27
N ILE A 206 -3.08 15.96 2.54
CA ILE A 206 -2.65 17.16 1.81
C ILE A 206 -2.08 18.15 2.83
N ASN A 207 -0.76 18.40 2.73
CA ASN A 207 -0.03 19.31 3.61
C ASN A 207 0.46 20.57 2.90
N ASP A 208 0.39 20.61 1.57
CA ASP A 208 0.85 21.72 0.76
C ASP A 208 -0.28 22.72 0.51
N SER A 209 -0.08 23.98 0.90
CA SER A 209 -1.06 25.05 0.71
C SER A 209 -1.25 25.44 -0.77
N THR A 210 -0.31 25.09 -1.64
CA THR A 210 -0.40 25.34 -3.09
C THR A 210 -1.10 24.21 -3.85
N TYR A 211 -1.50 23.14 -3.17
CA TYR A 211 -2.23 22.04 -3.78
C TYR A 211 -3.53 22.52 -4.41
N THR A 212 -3.72 22.19 -5.68
CA THR A 212 -4.94 22.49 -6.41
C THR A 212 -5.64 21.19 -6.81
N TYR A 213 -6.89 21.04 -6.40
CA TYR A 213 -7.64 19.83 -6.73
C TYR A 213 -7.77 19.66 -8.26
N PRO A 214 -7.27 18.56 -8.84
CA PRO A 214 -7.13 18.44 -10.31
C PRO A 214 -8.43 18.14 -11.05
N LEU A 215 -9.51 17.76 -10.34
CA LEU A 215 -10.81 17.46 -10.93
C LEU A 215 -11.81 18.59 -10.64
N PRO A 216 -12.81 18.79 -11.51
CA PRO A 216 -13.90 19.73 -11.24
C PRO A 216 -14.58 19.43 -9.90
N ARG A 217 -14.78 20.46 -9.09
CA ARG A 217 -15.42 20.36 -7.78
C ARG A 217 -16.38 21.51 -7.54
N ILE A 218 -17.36 21.26 -6.68
CA ILE A 218 -18.21 22.31 -6.13
C ILE A 218 -17.61 22.74 -4.78
N ALA A 219 -17.15 23.99 -4.69
CA ALA A 219 -16.65 24.53 -3.43
C ALA A 219 -17.75 24.53 -2.36
N PRO A 220 -17.45 24.24 -1.08
CA PRO A 220 -16.13 24.00 -0.48
C PRO A 220 -15.68 22.54 -0.46
N ILE A 221 -16.31 21.66 -1.26
CA ILE A 221 -15.99 20.23 -1.30
C ILE A 221 -14.60 20.06 -1.87
N LYS A 222 -13.67 19.47 -1.12
CA LYS A 222 -12.28 19.24 -1.53
C LYS A 222 -12.12 18.00 -2.41
N SER A 223 -12.92 16.96 -2.16
CA SER A 223 -12.90 15.71 -2.94
C SER A 223 -14.22 15.52 -3.66
N PRO A 224 -14.26 15.28 -4.98
CA PRO A 224 -15.48 14.91 -5.66
C PRO A 224 -15.90 13.51 -5.27
N GLY A 225 -17.19 13.34 -5.20
CA GLY A 225 -17.78 12.05 -4.91
C GLY A 225 -18.07 11.81 -3.44
N THR A 226 -18.64 10.67 -3.22
CA THR A 226 -19.00 10.16 -1.89
C THR A 226 -18.16 8.91 -1.61
N TYR A 227 -17.83 8.71 -0.37
CA TYR A 227 -17.26 7.47 0.11
C TYR A 227 -18.22 6.80 1.09
N SER A 228 -18.08 5.50 1.28
CA SER A 228 -18.87 4.74 2.22
C SER A 228 -18.44 5.05 3.65
N LEU A 229 -19.32 5.64 4.46
CA LEU A 229 -19.04 5.86 5.88
C LEU A 229 -18.79 4.53 6.64
N PRO A 230 -19.54 3.42 6.40
CA PRO A 230 -19.22 2.13 6.98
C PRO A 230 -17.79 1.66 6.68
N LEU A 231 -17.29 1.83 5.45
CA LEU A 231 -15.89 1.49 5.11
C LEU A 231 -14.90 2.38 5.87
N LEU A 232 -15.17 3.67 6.00
CA LEU A 232 -14.33 4.58 6.78
C LEU A 232 -14.23 4.15 8.26
N ILE A 233 -15.36 3.81 8.88
CA ILE A 233 -15.41 3.32 10.26
C ILE A 233 -14.59 2.03 10.39
N ALA A 234 -14.78 1.10 9.48
CA ALA A 234 -14.03 -0.15 9.46
C ALA A 234 -12.52 0.08 9.29
N ALA A 235 -12.12 0.99 8.40
CA ALA A 235 -10.71 1.34 8.21
C ALA A 235 -10.09 1.94 9.48
N ALA A 236 -10.80 2.83 10.16
CA ALA A 236 -10.35 3.43 11.41
C ALA A 236 -10.18 2.39 12.52
N ILE A 237 -11.12 1.46 12.66
CA ILE A 237 -11.07 0.37 13.65
C ILE A 237 -9.95 -0.63 13.31
N ALA A 238 -9.76 -0.97 12.03
CA ALA A 238 -8.62 -1.81 11.63
C ALA A 238 -7.29 -1.15 12.01
N LEU A 239 -7.14 0.14 11.75
CA LEU A 239 -5.93 0.90 12.05
C LEU A 239 -5.67 1.01 13.57
N GLU A 240 -6.71 1.17 14.38
CA GLU A 240 -6.61 1.15 15.84
C GLU A 240 -6.05 -0.17 16.37
N ASN A 241 -6.46 -1.28 15.75
CA ASN A 241 -6.04 -2.63 16.11
C ASN A 241 -4.81 -3.13 15.35
N PHE A 242 -4.26 -2.33 14.45
CA PHE A 242 -3.09 -2.70 13.67
C PHE A 242 -1.88 -3.02 14.57
N ARG A 243 -1.19 -4.10 14.25
CA ARG A 243 0.11 -4.48 14.82
C ARG A 243 1.06 -4.80 13.67
N PRO A 244 2.27 -4.25 13.66
CA PRO A 244 3.25 -4.60 12.63
C PRO A 244 3.65 -6.08 12.73
N GLU A 245 4.05 -6.64 11.62
CA GLU A 245 4.50 -8.01 11.50
C GLU A 245 5.85 -8.21 12.20
N ASP A 246 6.08 -9.45 12.64
CA ASP A 246 7.30 -9.83 13.34
C ASP A 246 8.49 -9.95 12.38
N ARG A 247 9.57 -9.21 12.65
CA ARG A 247 10.80 -9.26 11.87
C ARG A 247 11.53 -10.61 12.00
N GLU A 248 11.32 -11.36 13.08
CA GLU A 248 11.90 -12.70 13.24
C GLU A 248 11.23 -13.70 12.30
N ILE A 249 9.92 -13.60 12.09
CA ILE A 249 9.19 -14.41 11.11
C ILE A 249 9.68 -14.12 9.68
N ARG A 250 9.92 -12.85 9.36
CA ARG A 250 10.53 -12.48 8.07
C ARG A 250 11.92 -13.12 7.90
N ARG A 251 12.76 -13.04 8.92
CA ARG A 251 14.10 -13.64 8.88
C ARG A 251 14.01 -15.14 8.67
N TYR A 252 13.17 -15.81 9.45
CA TYR A 252 12.94 -17.25 9.33
C TYR A 252 12.49 -17.65 7.90
N LEU A 253 11.61 -16.87 7.29
CA LEU A 253 11.17 -17.10 5.92
C LEU A 253 12.34 -16.99 4.93
N ILE A 254 13.13 -15.92 5.02
CA ILE A 254 14.28 -15.70 4.13
C ILE A 254 15.29 -16.84 4.29
N ASP A 255 15.69 -17.16 5.53
CA ASP A 255 16.65 -18.22 5.82
C ASP A 255 16.15 -19.57 5.26
N SER A 256 14.87 -19.91 5.50
CA SER A 256 14.26 -21.15 5.05
C SER A 256 14.21 -21.27 3.52
N LEU A 257 13.88 -20.19 2.80
CA LEU A 257 13.79 -20.22 1.34
C LEU A 257 15.15 -20.15 0.65
N SER A 258 16.14 -19.50 1.28
CA SER A 258 17.51 -19.45 0.76
C SER A 258 18.22 -20.82 0.76
N GLU A 259 17.70 -21.81 1.50
CA GLU A 259 18.22 -23.20 1.46
C GLU A 259 17.75 -23.98 0.22
N ILE A 260 16.80 -23.46 -0.56
CA ILE A 260 16.28 -24.13 -1.74
C ILE A 260 17.16 -23.77 -2.95
N GLU A 261 17.75 -24.76 -3.60
CA GLU A 261 18.54 -24.56 -4.81
C GLU A 261 17.67 -23.92 -5.92
N GLY A 262 18.20 -22.89 -6.58
CA GLY A 262 17.50 -22.15 -7.62
C GLY A 262 16.56 -21.05 -7.12
N VAL A 263 16.46 -20.82 -5.81
CA VAL A 263 15.73 -19.68 -5.22
C VAL A 263 16.70 -18.53 -4.94
N GLU A 264 16.40 -17.35 -5.45
CA GLU A 264 17.14 -16.10 -5.22
C GLU A 264 16.23 -15.07 -4.55
N ILE A 265 16.60 -14.64 -3.35
CA ILE A 265 15.88 -13.56 -2.64
C ILE A 265 16.26 -12.22 -3.25
N VAL A 266 15.25 -11.41 -3.59
CA VAL A 266 15.46 -10.06 -4.15
C VAL A 266 15.85 -9.09 -3.04
N ALA A 267 16.90 -8.31 -3.26
CA ALA A 267 17.41 -7.28 -2.34
C ALA A 267 17.58 -7.79 -0.89
N PRO A 268 18.35 -8.86 -0.65
CA PRO A 268 18.42 -9.55 0.65
C PRO A 268 19.04 -8.68 1.75
N ASN A 269 19.87 -7.71 1.39
CA ASN A 269 20.61 -6.86 2.32
C ASN A 269 19.96 -5.49 2.56
N THR A 270 18.88 -5.17 1.84
CA THR A 270 18.22 -3.88 2.00
C THR A 270 17.37 -3.81 3.26
N GLU A 271 17.26 -2.62 3.81
CA GLU A 271 16.23 -2.37 4.82
C GLU A 271 14.85 -2.45 4.17
N ALA A 272 14.00 -3.34 4.69
CA ALA A 272 12.71 -3.63 4.08
C ALA A 272 11.57 -3.71 5.10
N LEU A 273 10.34 -3.56 4.62
CA LEU A 273 9.14 -3.86 5.38
C LEU A 273 9.18 -5.31 5.88
N ALA A 274 8.75 -5.52 7.11
CA ALA A 274 8.75 -6.87 7.71
C ALA A 274 7.82 -7.84 6.97
N ASN A 275 6.81 -7.35 6.29
CA ASN A 275 5.77 -8.16 5.65
C ASN A 275 5.94 -8.39 4.15
N LYS A 276 6.96 -7.85 3.49
CA LYS A 276 7.13 -7.98 2.02
C LYS A 276 8.43 -8.70 1.70
N ILE A 277 8.34 -9.75 0.91
CA ILE A 277 9.47 -10.51 0.40
C ILE A 277 9.22 -10.81 -1.08
N SER A 278 10.23 -10.61 -1.90
CA SER A 278 10.25 -10.93 -3.30
C SER A 278 11.37 -11.93 -3.58
N LEU A 279 11.11 -12.89 -4.45
CA LEU A 279 12.11 -13.89 -4.83
C LEU A 279 11.91 -14.32 -6.28
N SER A 280 12.98 -14.82 -6.89
CA SER A 280 12.98 -15.48 -8.20
C SER A 280 13.30 -16.96 -8.04
N VAL A 281 12.63 -17.78 -8.82
CA VAL A 281 12.88 -19.24 -8.88
C VAL A 281 13.32 -19.61 -10.28
N SER A 282 14.50 -20.21 -10.39
CA SER A 282 15.08 -20.60 -11.67
C SER A 282 14.33 -21.78 -12.30
N GLY A 283 14.20 -21.77 -13.62
CA GLY A 283 13.69 -22.91 -14.39
C GLY A 283 12.17 -23.08 -14.44
N VAL A 284 11.42 -22.25 -13.71
CA VAL A 284 9.95 -22.35 -13.64
C VAL A 284 9.31 -20.96 -13.81
N ALA A 285 8.16 -20.89 -14.47
CA ALA A 285 7.43 -19.62 -14.61
C ALA A 285 6.67 -19.29 -13.31
N GLY A 286 6.59 -17.99 -12.94
CA GLY A 286 5.90 -17.56 -11.73
C GLY A 286 4.45 -17.99 -11.67
N GLU A 287 3.73 -18.00 -12.80
CA GLU A 287 2.35 -18.49 -12.88
C GLU A 287 2.25 -19.99 -12.55
N GLN A 288 3.20 -20.79 -13.05
CA GLN A 288 3.24 -22.23 -12.76
C GLN A 288 3.50 -22.47 -11.26
N LEU A 289 4.39 -21.67 -10.65
CA LEU A 289 4.62 -21.71 -9.21
C LEU A 289 3.37 -21.40 -8.41
N VAL A 290 2.68 -20.30 -8.74
CA VAL A 290 1.44 -19.91 -8.05
C VAL A 290 0.38 -21.00 -8.15
N ARG A 291 0.22 -21.63 -9.33
CA ARG A 291 -0.72 -22.75 -9.54
C ARG A 291 -0.34 -23.98 -8.71
N ALA A 292 0.94 -24.35 -8.69
CA ALA A 292 1.41 -25.47 -7.88
C ALA A 292 1.25 -25.23 -6.39
N LEU A 293 1.49 -24.00 -5.91
CA LEU A 293 1.25 -23.61 -4.52
C LEU A 293 -0.23 -23.69 -4.16
N ALA A 294 -1.12 -23.26 -5.06
CA ALA A 294 -2.56 -23.30 -4.85
C ALA A 294 -3.10 -24.74 -4.71
N GLU A 295 -2.49 -25.73 -5.38
CA GLU A 295 -2.81 -27.17 -5.20
C GLU A 295 -2.52 -27.65 -3.77
N ASP A 296 -1.56 -27.01 -3.09
CA ASP A 296 -1.22 -27.27 -1.69
C ASP A 296 -2.00 -26.38 -0.71
N GLY A 297 -2.98 -25.60 -1.19
CA GLY A 297 -3.76 -24.67 -0.38
C GLY A 297 -2.95 -23.43 0.08
N ILE A 298 -1.95 -23.05 -0.67
CA ILE A 298 -1.09 -21.90 -0.42
C ILE A 298 -1.32 -20.85 -1.51
N ASP A 299 -1.76 -19.67 -1.11
CA ASP A 299 -1.96 -18.53 -2.00
C ASP A 299 -0.74 -17.59 -1.96
N ALA A 300 -0.21 -17.24 -3.12
CA ALA A 300 0.90 -16.30 -3.27
C ALA A 300 0.72 -15.46 -4.54
N ASP A 301 1.40 -14.32 -4.61
CA ASP A 301 1.39 -13.46 -5.79
C ASP A 301 2.58 -13.76 -6.71
N SER A 302 2.39 -13.56 -8.01
CA SER A 302 3.48 -13.48 -8.99
C SER A 302 3.46 -12.14 -9.71
N GLY A 303 4.63 -11.66 -10.14
CA GLY A 303 4.76 -10.40 -10.90
C GLY A 303 3.99 -10.39 -12.21
N SER A 304 3.80 -11.57 -12.83
CA SER A 304 3.06 -11.74 -14.08
C SER A 304 1.57 -12.02 -13.90
N ALA A 305 1.09 -12.27 -12.67
CA ALA A 305 -0.26 -12.77 -12.39
C ALA A 305 -1.27 -11.70 -11.96
N CYS A 306 -0.92 -10.41 -11.97
CA CYS A 306 -1.85 -9.35 -11.56
C CYS A 306 -3.05 -9.13 -12.50
N SER A 307 -3.04 -9.69 -13.70
CA SER A 307 -4.24 -9.89 -14.53
C SER A 307 -3.95 -10.98 -15.57
N ALA A 308 -4.93 -11.84 -15.83
CA ALA A 308 -4.85 -12.85 -16.90
C ALA A 308 -4.70 -12.23 -18.31
N ALA A 309 -4.79 -10.91 -18.44
CA ALA A 309 -4.65 -10.16 -19.69
C ALA A 309 -3.25 -9.55 -19.90
N ASP A 310 -2.44 -9.38 -18.84
CA ASP A 310 -1.12 -8.72 -18.93
C ASP A 310 -0.04 -9.58 -18.27
N LEU A 311 0.44 -10.57 -19.03
CA LEU A 311 1.61 -11.41 -18.68
C LEU A 311 2.93 -10.61 -18.82
N GLN A 312 2.98 -9.37 -18.34
CA GLN A 312 4.19 -8.56 -18.41
C GLN A 312 5.13 -8.92 -17.25
N PRO A 313 6.43 -9.12 -17.53
CA PRO A 313 7.42 -9.29 -16.48
C PRO A 313 7.40 -8.12 -15.48
N SER A 314 7.79 -8.38 -14.22
CA SER A 314 7.92 -7.31 -13.23
C SER A 314 8.93 -6.26 -13.69
N HIS A 315 8.45 -5.03 -13.93
CA HIS A 315 9.32 -3.90 -14.25
C HIS A 315 10.22 -3.52 -13.05
N VAL A 316 9.79 -3.83 -11.82
CA VAL A 316 10.56 -3.59 -10.60
C VAL A 316 11.79 -4.47 -10.59
N LEU A 317 11.65 -5.79 -10.79
CA LEU A 317 12.76 -6.71 -10.85
C LEU A 317 13.70 -6.39 -12.02
N ALA A 318 13.14 -6.10 -13.19
CA ALA A 318 13.93 -5.69 -14.35
C ALA A 318 14.77 -4.43 -14.06
N ALA A 319 14.18 -3.41 -13.44
CA ALA A 319 14.89 -2.19 -13.07
C ALA A 319 15.97 -2.40 -12.01
N MET A 320 15.79 -3.37 -11.11
CA MET A 320 16.76 -3.73 -10.07
C MET A 320 17.81 -4.75 -10.55
N GLY A 321 17.71 -5.24 -11.80
CA GLY A 321 18.65 -6.19 -12.39
C GLY A 321 18.45 -7.65 -11.99
N TYR A 322 17.28 -8.02 -11.46
CA TYR A 322 16.94 -9.40 -11.11
C TYR A 322 16.20 -10.13 -12.24
N PRO A 323 16.29 -11.49 -12.27
CA PRO A 323 15.48 -12.29 -13.17
C PRO A 323 13.98 -12.02 -12.98
N THR A 324 13.27 -11.85 -14.08
CA THR A 324 11.81 -11.58 -14.05
C THR A 324 10.97 -12.86 -14.23
N THR A 325 11.59 -13.95 -14.62
CA THR A 325 10.98 -15.29 -14.69
C THR A 325 10.99 -15.94 -13.31
N GLY A 326 9.98 -16.74 -12.99
CA GLY A 326 9.90 -17.41 -11.69
C GLY A 326 9.67 -16.48 -10.49
N HIS A 327 9.21 -15.28 -10.75
CA HIS A 327 8.99 -14.27 -9.70
C HIS A 327 7.80 -14.62 -8.80
N LEU A 328 8.05 -14.71 -7.49
CA LEU A 328 7.03 -14.76 -6.44
C LEU A 328 7.15 -13.56 -5.52
N ARG A 329 5.99 -13.06 -5.11
CA ARG A 329 5.84 -12.06 -4.05
C ARG A 329 5.11 -12.69 -2.88
N LEU A 330 5.71 -12.60 -1.71
CA LEU A 330 5.16 -13.14 -0.48
C LEU A 330 4.86 -11.99 0.47
N THR A 331 3.65 -11.98 1.00
CA THR A 331 3.23 -11.04 2.03
C THR A 331 2.98 -11.81 3.32
N LEU A 332 3.70 -11.46 4.37
CA LEU A 332 3.43 -11.95 5.72
C LEU A 332 2.25 -11.16 6.31
N HIS A 333 1.36 -11.87 6.95
CA HIS A 333 0.23 -11.29 7.68
C HIS A 333 0.43 -11.40 9.18
N SER A 334 -0.27 -10.56 9.95
CA SER A 334 -0.28 -10.67 11.40
C SER A 334 -0.68 -12.09 11.82
N GLY A 335 0.21 -12.77 12.53
CA GLY A 335 0.01 -14.14 12.98
C GLY A 335 0.47 -15.24 12.02
N THR A 336 1.16 -14.94 10.90
CA THR A 336 1.87 -15.96 10.11
C THR A 336 2.83 -16.75 11.01
N THR A 337 2.83 -18.07 10.90
CA THR A 337 3.66 -18.97 11.72
C THR A 337 4.80 -19.59 10.96
N ARG A 338 5.80 -20.10 11.72
CA ARG A 338 6.87 -20.93 11.15
C ARG A 338 6.33 -22.18 10.43
N GLY A 339 5.28 -22.83 10.97
CA GLY A 339 4.69 -24.01 10.33
C GLY A 339 4.09 -23.73 8.94
N GLU A 340 3.53 -22.55 8.72
CA GLU A 340 3.07 -22.12 7.38
C GLU A 340 4.25 -21.86 6.45
N ILE A 341 5.33 -21.29 6.97
CA ILE A 341 6.58 -21.09 6.20
C ILE A 341 7.20 -22.43 5.82
N ASP A 342 7.22 -23.42 6.72
CA ASP A 342 7.71 -24.75 6.42
C ASP A 342 6.88 -25.45 5.34
N SER A 343 5.57 -25.24 5.35
CA SER A 343 4.66 -25.74 4.33
C SER A 343 4.93 -25.07 2.97
N LEU A 344 5.10 -23.75 2.96
CA LEU A 344 5.48 -22.98 1.78
C LEU A 344 6.82 -23.48 1.19
N LYS A 345 7.85 -23.66 2.03
CA LYS A 345 9.15 -24.18 1.63
C LYS A 345 9.02 -25.54 0.91
N LYS A 346 8.26 -26.47 1.51
CA LYS A 346 8.02 -27.79 0.93
C LYS A 346 7.31 -27.71 -0.41
N ALA A 347 6.30 -26.83 -0.52
CA ALA A 347 5.54 -26.64 -1.74
C ALA A 347 6.39 -26.06 -2.87
N ILE A 348 7.22 -25.03 -2.58
CA ILE A 348 8.18 -24.48 -3.56
C ILE A 348 9.17 -25.55 -3.99
N SER A 349 9.79 -26.30 -3.05
CA SER A 349 10.73 -27.36 -3.36
C SER A 349 10.15 -28.43 -4.29
N ARG A 350 8.86 -28.79 -4.11
CA ARG A 350 8.17 -29.72 -5.01
C ARG A 350 7.89 -29.14 -6.40
N ALA A 351 7.56 -27.87 -6.46
CA ALA A 351 7.22 -27.22 -7.72
C ALA A 351 8.42 -27.06 -8.67
N ILE A 352 9.65 -27.16 -8.15
CA ILE A 352 10.90 -27.02 -8.91
C ILE A 352 11.62 -28.36 -9.13
N SER A 353 11.15 -29.46 -8.49
CA SER A 353 11.66 -30.83 -8.68
C SER A 353 11.05 -31.49 -9.92
#